data_83d6e6317ef9e144a5b4de1173ca2e6c
#
_entry.id   83d6e6317ef9e144a5b4de1173ca2e6c
#
_cell.length_a   1.000
_cell.length_b   1.000
_cell.length_c   1.000
_cell.angle_alpha   90.00
_cell.angle_beta   90.00
_cell.angle_gamma   90.00
#
_symmetry.space_group_name_H-M   'P 1'
#
loop_
_entity.id
_entity.type
_entity.pdbx_description
1 polymer ?
#
loop_
_entity_poly.entity_id
_entity_poly.type
_entity_poly.pdbx_seq_one_letter_code
_entity_poly.pdbx_strand_id
1 'polypeptide(L)'
;MTRFLAHAITRRAADGPEAGLRGRPLEQITAGELGLWATRWDGEPTLSRDDAFAHHDLVAVLCEAGPCLPVRFGTWLIDEAAARRSLETDQDRFSAAIDRLGESQEVAVTLLWQDAAEIVRPGAFEWGSAGAGQAGPGRTTKHGVGTAFLDRKRAAHAVTDERRYLADAFAERLRVELSIDQADARHESCPSAEVALSMSLLARRDEAGALKARATSAVGAIAGVRGVVSGPWPPYSFTEELGSGRGG
;
A
#
# COMPACT_ATOMS: atom_id res chain seq x y z
N MET A 1 13.42 -25.87 -16.71
CA MET A 1 13.54 -25.78 -15.25
C MET A 1 12.19 -25.33 -14.74
N THR A 2 11.55 -26.11 -13.88
CA THR A 2 10.22 -25.78 -13.34
C THR A 2 10.39 -24.79 -12.19
N ARG A 3 9.56 -23.72 -12.17
CA ARG A 3 9.49 -22.72 -11.11
C ARG A 3 8.04 -22.60 -10.63
N PHE A 4 7.84 -21.90 -9.54
CA PHE A 4 6.52 -21.67 -8.99
C PHE A 4 6.29 -20.17 -8.79
N LEU A 5 5.19 -19.66 -9.35
CA LEU A 5 4.73 -18.30 -9.10
C LEU A 5 3.77 -18.34 -7.91
N ALA A 6 4.19 -17.76 -6.81
CA ALA A 6 3.43 -17.74 -5.57
C ALA A 6 2.23 -16.78 -5.63
N HIS A 7 1.10 -17.14 -5.00
CA HIS A 7 -0.13 -16.35 -4.98
C HIS A 7 -0.58 -16.00 -3.56
N ALA A 8 -0.72 -16.99 -2.69
CA ALA A 8 -1.18 -16.79 -1.32
C ALA A 8 -0.71 -17.91 -0.41
N ILE A 9 -0.58 -17.61 0.89
CA ILE A 9 -0.40 -18.60 1.95
C ILE A 9 -1.72 -18.67 2.72
N THR A 10 -2.20 -19.91 2.94
CA THR A 10 -3.41 -20.19 3.70
C THR A 10 -3.13 -21.23 4.77
N ARG A 11 -4.07 -21.45 5.68
CA ARG A 11 -4.14 -22.75 6.37
C ARG A 11 -4.29 -23.83 5.32
N ARG A 12 -3.77 -25.02 5.60
CA ARG A 12 -3.90 -26.16 4.69
C ARG A 12 -5.39 -26.39 4.39
N ALA A 13 -5.78 -26.26 3.14
CA ALA A 13 -7.14 -26.46 2.68
C ALA A 13 -7.23 -27.71 1.82
N ALA A 14 -8.40 -28.36 1.84
CA ALA A 14 -8.67 -29.50 0.98
C ALA A 14 -8.99 -29.06 -0.45
N ASP A 15 -9.65 -27.90 -0.62
CA ASP A 15 -10.19 -27.43 -1.88
C ASP A 15 -9.63 -26.05 -2.24
N GLY A 16 -9.39 -25.83 -3.52
CA GLY A 16 -8.95 -24.56 -4.08
C GLY A 16 -9.29 -24.48 -5.57
N PRO A 17 -8.98 -23.37 -6.24
CA PRO A 17 -9.16 -23.24 -7.67
C PRO A 17 -8.41 -24.35 -8.44
N GLU A 18 -9.02 -24.84 -9.51
CA GLU A 18 -8.44 -25.95 -10.32
C GLU A 18 -7.24 -25.50 -11.16
N ALA A 19 -7.18 -24.23 -11.52
CA ALA A 19 -6.14 -23.69 -12.39
C ALA A 19 -5.57 -22.37 -11.88
N GLY A 20 -4.27 -22.21 -12.07
CA GLY A 20 -3.54 -20.97 -11.86
C GLY A 20 -3.52 -20.09 -13.11
N LEU A 21 -2.54 -19.18 -13.18
CA LEU A 21 -2.40 -18.23 -14.28
C LEU A 21 -2.30 -18.95 -15.63
N ARG A 22 -2.98 -18.39 -16.63
CA ARG A 22 -3.02 -18.91 -18.02
C ARG A 22 -3.48 -20.37 -18.10
N GLY A 23 -4.35 -20.82 -17.19
CA GLY A 23 -4.82 -22.21 -17.15
C GLY A 23 -3.73 -23.23 -16.79
N ARG A 24 -2.59 -22.80 -16.25
CA ARG A 24 -1.52 -23.69 -15.81
C ARG A 24 -1.91 -24.41 -14.51
N PRO A 25 -1.27 -25.54 -14.17
CA PRO A 25 -1.53 -26.20 -12.90
C PRO A 25 -1.32 -25.27 -11.71
N LEU A 26 -2.31 -25.18 -10.85
CA LEU A 26 -2.23 -24.55 -9.53
C LEU A 26 -1.98 -25.64 -8.50
N GLU A 27 -0.96 -25.48 -7.70
CA GLU A 27 -0.55 -26.47 -6.70
C GLU A 27 -0.57 -25.81 -5.31
N GLN A 28 -1.01 -26.55 -4.32
CA GLN A 28 -0.83 -26.20 -2.91
C GLN A 28 0.38 -26.94 -2.37
N ILE A 29 1.50 -26.21 -2.20
CA ILE A 29 2.71 -26.74 -1.57
C ILE A 29 2.56 -26.61 -0.06
N THR A 30 2.58 -27.74 0.66
CA THR A 30 2.27 -27.76 2.09
C THR A 30 3.51 -28.00 2.96
N ALA A 31 3.53 -27.32 4.13
CA ALA A 31 4.44 -27.59 5.24
C ALA A 31 3.70 -27.36 6.57
N GLY A 32 3.62 -28.41 7.39
CA GLY A 32 2.82 -28.40 8.61
C GLY A 32 1.36 -28.06 8.33
N GLU A 33 0.84 -27.03 9.00
CA GLU A 33 -0.54 -26.56 8.84
C GLU A 33 -0.72 -25.50 7.75
N LEU A 34 0.37 -25.09 7.08
CA LEU A 34 0.35 -24.06 6.04
C LEU A 34 0.38 -24.67 4.65
N GLY A 35 -0.24 -23.97 3.72
CA GLY A 35 -0.21 -24.25 2.29
C GLY A 35 0.06 -22.99 1.48
N LEU A 36 1.06 -23.04 0.61
CA LEU A 36 1.36 -22.01 -0.36
C LEU A 36 0.72 -22.37 -1.70
N TRP A 37 -0.20 -21.56 -2.17
CA TRP A 37 -0.78 -21.67 -3.49
C TRP A 37 0.15 -21.07 -4.54
N ALA A 38 0.54 -21.85 -5.52
CA ALA A 38 1.48 -21.44 -6.56
C ALA A 38 1.14 -22.03 -7.92
N THR A 39 1.26 -21.23 -8.97
CA THR A 39 1.18 -21.70 -10.35
C THR A 39 2.50 -22.32 -10.74
N ARG A 40 2.46 -23.58 -11.17
CA ARG A 40 3.61 -24.26 -11.75
C ARG A 40 3.97 -23.67 -13.12
N TRP A 41 5.23 -23.32 -13.31
CA TRP A 41 5.71 -22.65 -14.51
C TRP A 41 6.93 -23.34 -15.11
N ASP A 42 6.77 -23.85 -16.33
CA ASP A 42 7.87 -24.42 -17.10
C ASP A 42 8.39 -23.42 -18.13
N GLY A 43 9.72 -23.28 -18.22
CA GLY A 43 10.39 -22.33 -19.10
C GLY A 43 10.71 -20.99 -18.46
N GLU A 44 11.08 -20.00 -19.29
CA GLU A 44 11.37 -18.64 -18.82
C GLU A 44 10.08 -17.89 -18.46
N PRO A 45 10.05 -17.25 -17.29
CA PRO A 45 8.88 -16.51 -16.86
C PRO A 45 8.81 -15.16 -17.58
N THR A 46 7.80 -15.01 -18.43
CA THR A 46 7.43 -13.71 -19.01
C THR A 46 6.06 -13.32 -18.48
N LEU A 47 6.03 -12.38 -17.54
CA LEU A 47 4.78 -11.88 -16.97
C LEU A 47 4.32 -10.62 -17.71
N SER A 48 3.01 -10.50 -17.90
CA SER A 48 2.33 -9.36 -18.50
C SER A 48 1.47 -8.61 -17.47
N ARG A 49 0.90 -7.49 -17.89
CA ARG A 49 -0.08 -6.78 -17.07
C ARG A 49 -1.36 -7.61 -16.84
N ASP A 50 -1.79 -8.37 -17.83
CA ASP A 50 -2.97 -9.23 -17.72
C ASP A 50 -2.74 -10.36 -16.71
N ASP A 51 -1.51 -10.87 -16.59
CA ASP A 51 -1.14 -11.83 -15.55
C ASP A 51 -1.24 -11.22 -14.14
N ALA A 52 -0.98 -9.93 -14.00
CA ALA A 52 -1.13 -9.25 -12.70
C ALA A 52 -2.61 -9.16 -12.29
N PHE A 53 -3.51 -8.89 -13.24
CA PHE A 53 -4.96 -8.92 -12.96
C PHE A 53 -5.44 -10.34 -12.65
N ALA A 54 -5.05 -11.33 -13.46
CA ALA A 54 -5.41 -12.72 -13.21
C ALA A 54 -4.86 -13.26 -11.86
N HIS A 55 -3.65 -12.82 -11.48
CA HIS A 55 -3.10 -13.11 -10.15
C HIS A 55 -3.97 -12.51 -9.04
N HIS A 56 -4.37 -11.24 -9.21
CA HIS A 56 -5.23 -10.56 -8.25
C HIS A 56 -6.56 -11.28 -8.07
N ASP A 57 -7.22 -11.64 -9.17
CA ASP A 57 -8.50 -12.36 -9.16
C ASP A 57 -8.36 -13.73 -8.47
N LEU A 58 -7.27 -14.46 -8.76
CA LEU A 58 -6.97 -15.73 -8.12
C LEU A 58 -6.78 -15.57 -6.60
N VAL A 59 -6.02 -14.56 -6.17
CA VAL A 59 -5.81 -14.27 -4.74
C VAL A 59 -7.13 -13.86 -4.07
N ALA A 60 -7.98 -13.09 -4.74
CA ALA A 60 -9.30 -12.73 -4.22
C ALA A 60 -10.14 -13.98 -3.95
N VAL A 61 -10.20 -14.93 -4.88
CA VAL A 61 -10.90 -16.22 -4.70
C VAL A 61 -10.34 -17.00 -3.53
N LEU A 62 -9.01 -17.09 -3.38
CA LEU A 62 -8.37 -17.77 -2.26
C LEU A 62 -8.71 -17.12 -0.92
N CYS A 63 -8.71 -15.79 -0.86
CA CYS A 63 -9.06 -15.04 0.35
C CYS A 63 -10.57 -15.07 0.64
N GLU A 64 -11.44 -15.26 -0.35
CA GLU A 64 -12.87 -15.48 -0.16
C GLU A 64 -13.16 -16.84 0.49
N ALA A 65 -12.36 -17.85 0.19
CA ALA A 65 -12.49 -19.19 0.77
C ALA A 65 -12.10 -19.25 2.26
N GLY A 66 -11.32 -18.29 2.76
CA GLY A 66 -10.91 -18.23 4.16
C GLY A 66 -9.74 -17.28 4.42
N PRO A 67 -9.23 -17.24 5.66
CA PRO A 67 -8.09 -16.43 6.02
C PRO A 67 -6.86 -16.74 5.16
N CYS A 68 -6.29 -15.72 4.54
CA CYS A 68 -5.12 -15.88 3.69
C CYS A 68 -4.14 -14.71 3.78
N LEU A 69 -2.87 -14.99 3.47
CA LEU A 69 -1.83 -14.00 3.26
C LEU A 69 -1.59 -13.86 1.75
N PRO A 70 -2.03 -12.78 1.12
CA PRO A 70 -1.70 -12.50 -0.28
C PRO A 70 -0.19 -12.37 -0.45
N VAL A 71 0.32 -12.96 -1.53
CA VAL A 71 1.71 -12.84 -1.94
C VAL A 71 1.80 -11.84 -3.09
N ARG A 72 2.82 -10.99 -3.11
CA ARG A 72 3.03 -10.03 -4.20
C ARG A 72 3.17 -10.72 -5.54
N PHE A 73 2.52 -10.17 -6.55
CA PHE A 73 2.70 -10.59 -7.94
C PHE A 73 4.18 -10.56 -8.35
N GLY A 74 4.61 -11.60 -9.04
CA GLY A 74 6.01 -11.74 -9.47
C GLY A 74 6.93 -12.38 -8.43
N THR A 75 6.41 -12.90 -7.32
CA THR A 75 7.20 -13.68 -6.36
C THR A 75 7.42 -15.09 -6.87
N TRP A 76 8.68 -15.41 -7.20
CA TRP A 76 9.09 -16.67 -7.77
C TRP A 76 9.83 -17.55 -6.76
N LEU A 77 9.50 -18.81 -6.78
CA LEU A 77 10.23 -19.86 -6.06
C LEU A 77 10.92 -20.76 -7.09
N ILE A 78 12.17 -21.10 -6.82
CA ILE A 78 12.99 -21.84 -7.78
C ILE A 78 12.55 -23.30 -7.96
N ASP A 79 11.96 -23.89 -6.91
CA ASP A 79 11.45 -25.24 -6.89
C ASP A 79 10.48 -25.43 -5.70
N GLU A 80 9.82 -26.57 -5.63
CA GLU A 80 8.92 -26.94 -4.54
C GLU A 80 9.64 -27.04 -3.19
N ALA A 81 10.89 -27.51 -3.18
CA ALA A 81 11.67 -27.63 -1.95
C ALA A 81 11.97 -26.24 -1.34
N ALA A 82 12.26 -25.24 -2.18
CA ALA A 82 12.43 -23.85 -1.73
C ALA A 82 11.14 -23.28 -1.12
N ALA A 83 9.98 -23.57 -1.75
CA ALA A 83 8.68 -23.17 -1.23
C ALA A 83 8.42 -23.79 0.16
N ARG A 84 8.66 -25.09 0.27
CA ARG A 84 8.47 -25.84 1.54
C ARG A 84 9.39 -25.32 2.64
N ARG A 85 10.67 -25.10 2.35
CA ARG A 85 11.63 -24.52 3.30
C ARG A 85 11.19 -23.12 3.77
N SER A 86 10.67 -22.28 2.87
CA SER A 86 10.18 -20.94 3.24
C SER A 86 9.02 -21.05 4.23
N LEU A 87 8.06 -21.93 3.98
CA LEU A 87 6.94 -22.17 4.89
C LEU A 87 7.40 -22.71 6.26
N GLU A 88 8.35 -23.65 6.28
CA GLU A 88 8.89 -24.23 7.51
C GLU A 88 9.68 -23.18 8.34
N THR A 89 10.50 -22.37 7.67
CA THR A 89 11.34 -21.37 8.34
C THR A 89 10.50 -20.27 8.99
N ASP A 90 9.43 -19.83 8.32
CA ASP A 90 8.61 -18.70 8.76
C ASP A 90 7.23 -19.15 9.28
N GLN A 91 7.05 -20.41 9.67
CA GLN A 91 5.75 -21.00 10.02
C GLN A 91 5.00 -20.19 11.08
N ASP A 92 5.66 -19.86 12.18
CA ASP A 92 5.04 -19.13 13.30
C ASP A 92 4.65 -17.71 12.87
N ARG A 93 5.49 -17.04 12.08
CA ARG A 93 5.24 -15.71 11.54
C ARG A 93 4.02 -15.71 10.60
N PHE A 94 3.96 -16.64 9.67
CA PHE A 94 2.83 -16.75 8.75
C PHE A 94 1.53 -17.14 9.47
N SER A 95 1.62 -18.05 10.43
CA SER A 95 0.46 -18.44 11.23
C SER A 95 -0.09 -17.26 12.03
N ALA A 96 0.75 -16.51 12.72
CA ALA A 96 0.35 -15.33 13.46
C ALA A 96 -0.24 -14.23 12.55
N ALA A 97 0.34 -14.05 11.34
CA ALA A 97 -0.18 -13.10 10.37
C ALA A 97 -1.55 -13.52 9.82
N ILE A 98 -1.76 -14.81 9.51
CA ILE A 98 -3.06 -15.35 9.10
C ILE A 98 -4.11 -15.11 10.20
N ASP A 99 -3.78 -15.43 11.45
CA ASP A 99 -4.69 -15.26 12.58
C ASP A 99 -5.04 -13.78 12.83
N ARG A 100 -4.06 -12.88 12.68
CA ARG A 100 -4.25 -11.43 12.80
C ARG A 100 -5.13 -10.85 11.70
N LEU A 101 -4.90 -11.25 10.46
CA LEU A 101 -5.67 -10.74 9.31
C LEU A 101 -7.07 -11.35 9.27
N GLY A 102 -7.20 -12.64 9.66
CA GLY A 102 -8.49 -13.32 9.63
C GLY A 102 -9.17 -13.18 8.27
N GLU A 103 -10.43 -12.78 8.28
CA GLU A 103 -11.22 -12.49 7.06
C GLU A 103 -11.24 -11.00 6.71
N SER A 104 -10.15 -10.29 6.96
CA SER A 104 -10.07 -8.86 6.67
C SER A 104 -9.79 -8.58 5.21
N GLN A 105 -10.25 -7.41 4.77
CA GLN A 105 -10.03 -6.85 3.44
C GLN A 105 -9.43 -5.46 3.55
N GLU A 106 -8.77 -5.03 2.50
CA GLU A 106 -8.12 -3.72 2.41
C GLU A 106 -8.96 -2.74 1.60
N VAL A 107 -9.16 -1.54 2.14
CA VAL A 107 -9.68 -0.37 1.43
C VAL A 107 -8.53 0.59 1.23
N ALA A 108 -8.21 0.89 -0.04
CA ALA A 108 -7.13 1.79 -0.38
C ALA A 108 -7.65 3.20 -0.69
N VAL A 109 -6.97 4.20 -0.12
CA VAL A 109 -7.21 5.63 -0.33
C VAL A 109 -5.97 6.25 -0.95
N THR A 110 -6.14 6.92 -2.08
CA THR A 110 -5.09 7.71 -2.72
C THR A 110 -5.53 9.15 -2.82
N LEU A 111 -4.76 10.08 -2.26
CA LEU A 111 -4.98 11.50 -2.41
C LEU A 111 -3.96 12.06 -3.40
N LEU A 112 -4.46 12.79 -4.40
CA LEU A 112 -3.66 13.48 -5.41
C LEU A 112 -3.73 14.98 -5.14
N TRP A 113 -2.60 15.67 -5.23
CA TRP A 113 -2.59 17.14 -5.13
C TRP A 113 -3.44 17.75 -6.27
N GLN A 114 -4.36 18.64 -5.91
CA GLN A 114 -5.03 19.49 -6.90
C GLN A 114 -4.15 20.73 -7.10
N ASP A 115 -3.61 20.89 -8.32
CA ASP A 115 -2.75 21.99 -8.74
C ASP A 115 -1.47 22.22 -7.93
N ALA A 116 -0.39 21.64 -8.43
CA ALA A 116 0.96 21.92 -7.93
C ALA A 116 1.37 23.42 -8.00
N ALA A 117 0.64 24.25 -8.74
CA ALA A 117 0.90 25.67 -8.91
C ALA A 117 0.22 26.58 -7.85
N GLU A 118 -0.88 26.16 -7.24
CA GLU A 118 -1.60 26.96 -6.24
C GLU A 118 -1.12 26.74 -4.80
N ILE A 119 -0.56 25.57 -4.49
CA ILE A 119 -0.08 25.24 -3.14
C ILE A 119 1.21 25.97 -2.77
N VAL A 120 1.90 26.59 -3.75
CA VAL A 120 3.15 27.35 -3.57
C VAL A 120 2.91 28.81 -3.14
N ARG A 121 1.72 29.21 -2.73
CA ARG A 121 1.53 30.53 -2.09
C ARG A 121 1.72 30.40 -0.58
N PRO A 122 2.85 30.88 -0.01
CA PRO A 122 2.96 31.06 1.43
C PRO A 122 1.85 32.01 1.87
N GLY A 123 0.88 31.55 2.63
CA GLY A 123 -0.16 32.39 3.21
C GLY A 123 -1.62 32.06 2.90
N ALA A 124 -1.95 30.97 2.18
CA ALA A 124 -3.33 30.63 1.85
C ALA A 124 -4.06 29.77 2.92
N PHE A 125 -3.42 29.44 4.03
CA PHE A 125 -4.07 28.74 5.16
C PHE A 125 -4.14 29.69 6.37
N GLU A 126 -5.17 30.53 6.41
CA GLU A 126 -5.49 31.31 7.61
C GLU A 126 -6.10 30.39 8.69
N TRP A 127 -5.27 29.91 9.61
CA TRP A 127 -5.72 29.61 10.95
C TRP A 127 -5.78 30.94 11.70
N GLY A 128 -6.97 31.38 12.05
CA GLY A 128 -7.17 32.64 12.74
C GLY A 128 -6.21 32.80 13.91
N SER A 129 -5.33 33.80 13.79
CA SER A 129 -4.73 34.50 14.90
C SER A 129 -4.41 35.93 14.49
N ALA A 130 -5.01 36.85 15.24
CA ALA A 130 -4.74 38.28 15.16
C ALA A 130 -3.28 38.60 15.50
N GLY A 131 -2.66 39.51 14.73
CA GLY A 131 -1.37 40.09 15.10
C GLY A 131 -0.67 40.78 13.93
N ALA A 132 -1.03 42.01 13.63
CA ALA A 132 -0.37 42.86 12.67
C ALA A 132 1.06 43.22 13.10
N GLY A 133 2.02 43.06 12.20
CA GLY A 133 3.36 43.61 12.28
C GLY A 133 3.81 44.07 10.93
N GLN A 134 3.74 45.38 10.67
CA GLN A 134 4.29 46.04 9.49
C GLN A 134 5.82 45.94 9.48
N ALA A 135 6.41 45.39 8.42
CA ALA A 135 7.83 45.50 8.14
C ALA A 135 8.04 46.40 6.92
N GLY A 136 8.82 47.46 7.09
CA GLY A 136 9.14 48.49 6.11
C GLY A 136 10.13 48.05 5.02
N PRO A 137 10.37 48.88 3.97
CA PRO A 137 11.16 48.53 2.79
C PRO A 137 12.66 48.56 3.12
N GLY A 138 13.34 47.41 3.07
CA GLY A 138 14.75 47.27 3.38
C GLY A 138 15.57 46.50 2.36
N ARG A 139 16.36 47.24 1.58
CA ARG A 139 17.65 46.87 0.94
C ARG A 139 17.71 45.70 0.00
N THR A 140 17.76 45.97 -1.29
CA THR A 140 18.27 45.10 -2.35
C THR A 140 19.76 44.80 -2.14
N THR A 141 20.11 43.66 -1.60
CA THR A 141 21.47 43.09 -1.65
C THR A 141 21.61 42.26 -2.91
N LYS A 142 22.61 42.55 -3.74
CA LYS A 142 23.00 41.72 -4.90
C LYS A 142 23.42 40.34 -4.40
N HIS A 143 22.54 39.37 -4.51
CA HIS A 143 22.84 37.96 -4.20
C HIS A 143 23.65 37.36 -5.35
N GLY A 144 24.81 36.76 -5.05
CA GLY A 144 25.62 36.04 -6.02
C GLY A 144 24.86 34.77 -6.52
N VAL A 145 25.23 34.32 -7.73
CA VAL A 145 24.58 33.14 -8.39
C VAL A 145 24.51 31.92 -7.47
N GLY A 146 25.49 31.72 -6.60
CA GLY A 146 25.55 30.63 -5.61
C GLY A 146 24.50 30.73 -4.48
N THR A 147 24.27 31.96 -3.97
CA THR A 147 23.23 32.21 -2.95
C THR A 147 21.82 31.99 -3.51
N ALA A 148 21.56 32.44 -4.74
CA ALA A 148 20.28 32.22 -5.41
C ALA A 148 20.00 30.74 -5.68
N PHE A 149 21.02 29.91 -5.91
CA PHE A 149 20.88 28.47 -6.02
C PHE A 149 20.55 27.81 -4.67
N LEU A 150 21.25 28.18 -3.61
CA LEU A 150 21.01 27.68 -2.25
C LEU A 150 19.62 28.09 -1.75
N ASP A 151 19.18 29.29 -2.02
CA ASP A 151 17.85 29.76 -1.62
C ASP A 151 16.73 29.03 -2.37
N ARG A 152 16.91 28.76 -3.68
CA ARG A 152 15.99 27.89 -4.43
C ARG A 152 15.94 26.46 -3.87
N LYS A 153 17.08 25.90 -3.52
CA LYS A 153 17.16 24.55 -2.94
C LYS A 153 16.48 24.49 -1.56
N ARG A 154 16.71 25.51 -0.71
CA ARG A 154 16.02 25.64 0.59
C ARG A 154 14.52 25.81 0.43
N ALA A 155 14.06 26.64 -0.51
CA ALA A 155 12.64 26.82 -0.81
C ALA A 155 11.99 25.50 -1.31
N ALA A 156 12.68 24.75 -2.17
CA ALA A 156 12.21 23.45 -2.65
C ALA A 156 12.11 22.41 -1.51
N HIS A 157 13.07 22.37 -0.59
CA HIS A 157 13.01 21.50 0.59
C HIS A 157 11.87 21.91 1.53
N ALA A 158 11.69 23.21 1.79
CA ALA A 158 10.60 23.71 2.63
C ALA A 158 9.22 23.31 2.07
N VAL A 159 9.01 23.42 0.76
CA VAL A 159 7.77 22.97 0.09
C VAL A 159 7.56 21.46 0.24
N THR A 160 8.64 20.67 0.13
CA THR A 160 8.56 19.22 0.29
C THR A 160 8.21 18.84 1.73
N ASP A 161 8.79 19.50 2.71
CA ASP A 161 8.54 19.28 4.13
C ASP A 161 7.11 19.68 4.51
N GLU A 162 6.62 20.82 3.99
CA GLU A 162 5.24 21.28 4.20
C GLU A 162 4.21 20.30 3.60
N ARG A 163 4.47 19.83 2.37
CA ARG A 163 3.61 18.81 1.73
C ARG A 163 3.55 17.51 2.54
N ARG A 164 4.69 17.05 3.04
CA ARG A 164 4.74 15.85 3.87
C ARG A 164 3.97 16.04 5.15
N TYR A 165 4.12 17.17 5.83
CA TYR A 165 3.35 17.51 7.03
C TYR A 165 1.83 17.51 6.76
N LEU A 166 1.39 18.12 5.66
CA LEU A 166 -0.02 18.12 5.26
C LEU A 166 -0.52 16.70 4.96
N ALA A 167 0.27 15.89 4.27
CA ALA A 167 -0.07 14.50 3.95
C ALA A 167 -0.23 13.65 5.21
N ASP A 168 0.69 13.80 6.18
CA ASP A 168 0.60 13.13 7.49
C ASP A 168 -0.65 13.58 8.27
N ALA A 169 -0.99 14.88 8.21
CA ALA A 169 -2.20 15.41 8.81
C ALA A 169 -3.48 14.85 8.15
N PHE A 170 -3.48 14.65 6.83
CA PHE A 170 -4.58 13.99 6.11
C PHE A 170 -4.73 12.53 6.54
N ALA A 171 -3.63 11.79 6.67
CA ALA A 171 -3.64 10.41 7.12
C ALA A 171 -4.24 10.29 8.52
N GLU A 172 -3.79 11.12 9.45
CA GLU A 172 -4.31 11.10 10.83
C GLU A 172 -5.77 11.53 10.90
N ARG A 173 -6.17 12.57 10.16
CA ARG A 173 -7.57 13.00 10.06
C ARG A 173 -8.47 11.87 9.56
N LEU A 174 -8.09 11.21 8.45
CA LEU A 174 -8.85 10.10 7.89
C LEU A 174 -8.95 8.93 8.88
N ARG A 175 -7.83 8.58 9.54
CA ARG A 175 -7.82 7.52 10.55
C ARG A 175 -8.81 7.79 11.68
N VAL A 176 -8.80 9.01 12.23
CA VAL A 176 -9.70 9.42 13.33
C VAL A 176 -11.16 9.48 12.87
N GLU A 177 -11.44 10.13 11.72
CA GLU A 177 -12.80 10.30 11.18
C GLU A 177 -13.44 8.94 10.83
N LEU A 178 -12.65 7.99 10.35
CA LEU A 178 -13.09 6.63 10.01
C LEU A 178 -13.07 5.69 11.22
N SER A 179 -12.55 6.12 12.37
CA SER A 179 -12.41 5.32 13.59
C SER A 179 -11.59 4.04 13.36
N ILE A 180 -10.43 4.17 12.67
CA ILE A 180 -9.53 3.06 12.39
C ILE A 180 -8.38 3.04 13.40
N ASP A 181 -8.09 1.87 13.95
CA ASP A 181 -6.94 1.67 14.82
C ASP A 181 -5.62 1.84 14.06
N GLN A 182 -4.59 2.29 14.76
CA GLN A 182 -3.26 2.48 14.15
C GLN A 182 -2.68 1.19 13.56
N ALA A 183 -2.97 0.05 14.15
CA ALA A 183 -2.54 -1.26 13.67
C ALA A 183 -3.19 -1.66 12.34
N ASP A 184 -4.40 -1.11 12.08
CA ASP A 184 -5.20 -1.39 10.89
C ASP A 184 -5.10 -0.32 9.81
N ALA A 185 -4.14 0.60 9.94
CA ALA A 185 -3.80 1.61 8.95
C ALA A 185 -2.33 1.51 8.54
N ARG A 186 -2.08 1.65 7.26
CA ARG A 186 -0.74 1.83 6.67
C ARG A 186 -0.79 3.04 5.76
N HIS A 187 0.19 3.90 5.80
CA HIS A 187 0.25 5.01 4.87
C HIS A 187 1.68 5.38 4.47
N GLU A 188 1.80 6.00 3.33
CA GLU A 188 2.99 6.63 2.81
C GLU A 188 2.64 8.05 2.36
N SER A 189 3.33 9.03 2.93
CA SER A 189 3.14 10.45 2.64
C SER A 189 4.04 10.89 1.50
N CYS A 190 3.45 11.53 0.50
CA CYS A 190 4.15 12.01 -0.70
C CYS A 190 4.98 10.93 -1.42
N PRO A 191 4.41 9.75 -1.76
CA PRO A 191 5.13 8.70 -2.49
C PRO A 191 5.60 9.15 -3.87
N SER A 192 4.97 10.18 -4.44
CA SER A 192 5.42 10.87 -5.65
C SER A 192 5.06 12.35 -5.60
N ALA A 193 5.53 13.13 -6.61
CA ALA A 193 5.22 14.56 -6.70
C ALA A 193 3.72 14.86 -6.86
N GLU A 194 2.96 13.93 -7.44
CA GLU A 194 1.53 14.07 -7.72
C GLU A 194 0.66 13.50 -6.61
N VAL A 195 1.16 12.48 -5.89
CA VAL A 195 0.43 11.77 -4.85
C VAL A 195 0.75 12.38 -3.49
N ALA A 196 -0.26 12.91 -2.83
CA ALA A 196 -0.15 13.44 -1.47
C ALA A 196 -0.07 12.32 -0.45
N LEU A 197 -0.94 11.32 -0.59
CA LEU A 197 -1.08 10.23 0.38
C LEU A 197 -1.47 8.95 -0.34
N SER A 198 -0.80 7.86 -0.01
CA SER A 198 -1.26 6.50 -0.28
C SER A 198 -1.54 5.85 1.06
N MET A 199 -2.78 5.42 1.30
CA MET A 199 -3.21 4.87 2.58
C MET A 199 -4.02 3.60 2.36
N SER A 200 -3.73 2.57 3.15
CA SER A 200 -4.45 1.30 3.18
C SER A 200 -5.09 1.12 4.55
N LEU A 201 -6.36 0.78 4.56
CA LEU A 201 -7.18 0.57 5.73
C LEU A 201 -7.64 -0.88 5.77
N LEU A 202 -7.43 -1.56 6.88
CA LEU A 202 -7.88 -2.92 7.10
C LEU A 202 -9.26 -2.91 7.75
N ALA A 203 -10.18 -3.71 7.25
CA ALA A 203 -11.49 -3.91 7.84
C ALA A 203 -11.92 -5.36 7.70
N ARG A 204 -12.80 -5.81 8.58
CA ARG A 204 -13.48 -7.10 8.42
C ARG A 204 -14.24 -7.11 7.08
N ARG A 205 -14.36 -8.27 6.47
CA ARG A 205 -15.04 -8.45 5.16
C ARG A 205 -16.46 -7.87 5.14
N ASP A 206 -17.23 -8.12 6.19
CA ASP A 206 -18.60 -7.64 6.35
C ASP A 206 -18.71 -6.11 6.52
N GLU A 207 -17.64 -5.45 6.97
CA GLU A 207 -17.57 -4.00 7.19
C GLU A 207 -16.84 -3.23 6.07
N ALA A 208 -16.06 -3.93 5.23
CA ALA A 208 -15.20 -3.29 4.24
C ALA A 208 -15.95 -2.42 3.21
N GLY A 209 -17.15 -2.84 2.81
CA GLY A 209 -18.01 -2.06 1.92
C GLY A 209 -18.50 -0.76 2.56
N ALA A 210 -18.90 -0.82 3.84
CA ALA A 210 -19.31 0.35 4.61
C ALA A 210 -18.13 1.30 4.88
N LEU A 211 -16.95 0.75 5.18
CA LEU A 211 -15.73 1.53 5.33
C LEU A 211 -15.38 2.26 4.03
N LYS A 212 -15.44 1.59 2.89
CA LYS A 212 -15.20 2.22 1.57
C LYS A 212 -16.14 3.40 1.31
N ALA A 213 -17.43 3.25 1.61
CA ALA A 213 -18.41 4.32 1.45
C ALA A 213 -18.09 5.52 2.35
N ARG A 214 -17.77 5.28 3.64
CA ARG A 214 -17.34 6.34 4.58
C ARG A 214 -16.06 7.02 4.13
N ALA A 215 -15.06 6.24 3.70
CA ALA A 215 -13.79 6.78 3.19
C ALA A 215 -14.01 7.66 1.96
N THR A 216 -14.89 7.26 1.03
CA THR A 216 -15.23 8.06 -0.14
C THR A 216 -15.85 9.41 0.25
N SER A 217 -16.74 9.41 1.23
CA SER A 217 -17.34 10.65 1.77
C SER A 217 -16.31 11.55 2.46
N ALA A 218 -15.49 10.98 3.34
CA ALA A 218 -14.46 11.70 4.10
C ALA A 218 -13.42 12.34 3.16
N VAL A 219 -12.96 11.60 2.15
CA VAL A 219 -12.02 12.08 1.13
C VAL A 219 -12.59 13.25 0.34
N GLY A 220 -13.88 13.18 -0.03
CA GLY A 220 -14.58 14.25 -0.75
C GLY A 220 -14.65 15.57 0.03
N ALA A 221 -14.49 15.54 1.36
CA ALA A 221 -14.50 16.72 2.23
C ALA A 221 -13.09 17.35 2.46
N ILE A 222 -12.04 16.80 1.87
CA ILE A 222 -10.66 17.31 2.02
C ILE A 222 -10.37 18.28 0.88
N ALA A 223 -10.18 19.57 1.22
CA ALA A 223 -9.82 20.59 0.24
C ALA A 223 -8.36 20.44 -0.24
N GLY A 224 -8.08 20.88 -1.45
CA GLY A 224 -6.72 20.89 -2.03
C GLY A 224 -6.19 19.56 -2.55
N VAL A 225 -7.00 18.50 -2.45
CA VAL A 225 -6.67 17.18 -2.99
C VAL A 225 -7.86 16.57 -3.74
N ARG A 226 -7.55 15.68 -4.68
CA ARG A 226 -8.53 14.80 -5.31
C ARG A 226 -8.28 13.39 -4.78
N GLY A 227 -9.29 12.78 -4.18
CA GLY A 227 -9.18 11.44 -3.66
C GLY A 227 -9.76 10.36 -4.58
N VAL A 228 -9.15 9.19 -4.51
CA VAL A 228 -9.65 7.95 -5.11
C VAL A 228 -9.70 6.90 -4.01
N VAL A 229 -10.84 6.25 -3.85
CA VAL A 229 -11.02 5.14 -2.91
C VAL A 229 -11.32 3.88 -3.69
N SER A 230 -10.55 2.84 -3.47
CA SER A 230 -10.67 1.56 -4.17
C SER A 230 -10.73 0.39 -3.20
N GLY A 231 -11.00 -0.79 -3.70
CA GLY A 231 -11.23 -1.99 -2.91
C GLY A 231 -12.74 -2.33 -2.81
N PRO A 232 -13.13 -3.26 -1.95
CA PRO A 232 -12.25 -4.05 -1.07
C PRO A 232 -11.30 -4.96 -1.85
N TRP A 233 -10.08 -5.13 -1.35
CA TRP A 233 -9.02 -5.95 -1.92
C TRP A 233 -8.49 -6.97 -0.90
N PRO A 234 -7.83 -8.05 -1.33
CA PRO A 234 -6.98 -8.83 -0.43
C PRO A 234 -5.97 -7.92 0.29
N PRO A 235 -5.63 -8.18 1.55
CA PRO A 235 -4.88 -7.23 2.40
C PRO A 235 -3.37 -7.22 2.12
N TYR A 236 -2.96 -6.91 0.89
CA TYR A 236 -1.56 -6.91 0.44
C TYR A 236 -0.65 -5.99 1.26
N SER A 237 -1.15 -4.82 1.66
CA SER A 237 -0.36 -3.84 2.41
C SER A 237 -0.09 -4.26 3.86
N PHE A 238 -0.76 -5.30 4.33
CA PHE A 238 -0.66 -5.80 5.70
C PHE A 238 0.09 -7.14 5.80
N THR A 239 0.61 -7.64 4.67
CA THR A 239 1.42 -8.86 4.62
C THR A 239 2.90 -8.52 4.57
N GLU A 240 3.71 -9.33 5.24
CA GLU A 240 5.16 -9.27 5.12
C GLU A 240 5.60 -9.97 3.83
N GLU A 241 6.69 -9.50 3.21
CA GLU A 241 7.22 -10.11 1.99
C GLU A 241 7.73 -11.52 2.26
N LEU A 242 7.29 -12.48 1.43
CA LEU A 242 7.91 -13.79 1.33
C LEU A 242 9.37 -13.60 0.88
N GLY A 243 10.31 -14.04 1.69
CA GLY A 243 11.71 -14.07 1.28
C GLY A 243 12.52 -12.80 1.53
N SER A 244 12.01 -11.81 2.29
CA SER A 244 12.87 -10.77 2.85
C SER A 244 13.75 -11.29 3.98
N GLY A 245 14.29 -12.51 3.79
CA GLY A 245 15.42 -13.01 4.57
C GLY A 245 16.57 -12.03 4.36
N ARG A 246 16.96 -11.35 5.42
CA ARG A 246 18.15 -10.49 5.48
C ARG A 246 19.30 -11.25 4.81
N GLY A 247 19.64 -10.83 3.59
CA GLY A 247 20.95 -11.10 3.04
C GLY A 247 21.95 -10.39 3.94
N GLY A 248 22.63 -11.17 4.79
CA GLY A 248 23.82 -10.77 5.49
C GLY A 248 25.01 -10.70 4.54
#